data_7264d7fbd783cf98710ca02aba28c48d
#
_entry.id   7264d7fbd783cf98710ca02aba28c48d
#
_cell.length_a   1.000
_cell.length_b   1.000
_cell.length_c   1.000
_cell.angle_alpha   90.00
_cell.angle_beta   90.00
_cell.angle_gamma   90.00
#
_symmetry.space_group_name_H-M   'P 1'
#
loop_
_entity.id
_entity.type
_entity.pdbx_description
1 polymer ?
#
loop_
_entity_poly.entity_id
_entity_poly.type
_entity_poly.pdbx_seq_one_letter_code
_entity_poly.pdbx_strand_id
1 'polypeptide(L)'
;MADGLVSSGSVDGYVWEVLTAEEPELTARTRVIHKSEWLGFPPVCARSDRMQTPLLQSFRTSLFEFADTKLGSEVLKLLRLDGFIDAEPSIYDGIAARMQMLEVTR
;
A
#
# COMPACT_ATOMS: atom_id res chain seq x y z
N MET A 1 1.92 20.36 -6.32
CA MET A 1 0.76 20.96 -5.62
C MET A 1 1.23 21.99 -4.59
N ALA A 2 1.85 21.59 -3.50
CA ALA A 2 2.27 22.53 -2.45
C ALA A 2 3.13 23.71 -2.97
N ASP A 3 3.99 23.48 -3.94
CA ASP A 3 4.85 24.50 -4.56
C ASP A 3 4.22 25.18 -5.79
N GLY A 4 2.94 24.94 -6.05
CA GLY A 4 2.20 25.62 -7.11
C GLY A 4 2.45 25.12 -8.54
N LEU A 5 3.22 24.03 -8.72
CA LEU A 5 3.53 23.49 -10.05
C LEU A 5 2.30 22.88 -10.74
N VAL A 6 1.36 22.35 -9.97
CA VAL A 6 0.10 21.80 -10.45
C VAL A 6 -1.05 22.19 -9.51
N SER A 7 -2.26 22.30 -10.06
CA SER A 7 -3.45 22.68 -9.29
C SER A 7 -3.98 21.54 -8.42
N SER A 8 -3.84 20.30 -8.90
CA SER A 8 -4.30 19.09 -8.19
C SER A 8 -3.45 17.90 -8.58
N GLY A 9 -3.53 16.83 -7.81
CA GLY A 9 -2.85 15.57 -8.08
C GLY A 9 -3.42 14.47 -7.21
N SER A 10 -3.11 13.23 -7.55
CA SER A 10 -3.48 12.05 -6.78
C SER A 10 -2.31 11.62 -5.89
N VAL A 11 -2.63 11.23 -4.67
CA VAL A 11 -1.65 10.71 -3.70
C VAL A 11 -2.25 9.44 -3.08
N ASP A 12 -1.43 8.42 -2.89
CA ASP A 12 -1.81 7.23 -2.15
C ASP A 12 -2.18 7.59 -0.70
N GLY A 13 -3.28 7.01 -0.19
CA GLY A 13 -3.82 7.36 1.12
C GLY A 13 -2.85 7.04 2.26
N TYR A 14 -2.15 5.91 2.20
CA TYR A 14 -1.13 5.55 3.19
C TYR A 14 0.03 6.55 3.17
N VAL A 15 0.53 6.91 1.99
CA VAL A 15 1.59 7.92 1.84
C VAL A 15 1.13 9.27 2.37
N TRP A 16 -0.13 9.66 2.11
CA TRP A 16 -0.70 10.90 2.64
C TRP A 16 -0.73 10.93 4.17
N GLU A 17 -1.13 9.84 4.80
CA GLU A 17 -1.16 9.74 6.27
C GLU A 17 0.23 9.81 6.88
N VAL A 18 1.21 9.13 6.27
CA VAL A 18 2.62 9.22 6.71
C VAL A 18 3.14 10.65 6.58
N LEU A 19 2.94 11.29 5.43
CA LEU A 19 3.36 12.68 5.22
C LEU A 19 2.69 13.65 6.19
N THR A 20 1.41 13.46 6.49
CA THR A 20 0.69 14.32 7.44
C THR A 20 1.28 14.26 8.84
N ALA A 21 1.81 13.12 9.22
CA ALA A 21 2.43 12.94 10.53
C ALA A 21 3.91 13.37 10.57
N GLU A 22 4.67 13.12 9.50
CA GLU A 22 6.11 13.41 9.45
C GLU A 22 6.39 14.85 8.96
N GLU A 23 5.58 15.34 8.02
CA GLU A 23 5.73 16.66 7.39
C GLU A 23 4.42 17.45 7.38
N PRO A 24 3.85 17.79 8.56
CA PRO A 24 2.55 18.44 8.65
C PRO A 24 2.49 19.81 7.96
N GLU A 25 3.60 20.54 7.90
CA GLU A 25 3.68 21.83 7.20
C GLU A 25 3.52 21.69 5.69
N LEU A 26 4.00 20.57 5.12
CA LEU A 26 3.84 20.27 3.69
C LEU A 26 2.38 19.97 3.36
N THR A 27 1.74 19.13 4.14
CA THR A 27 0.34 18.75 3.92
C THR A 27 -0.64 19.87 4.21
N ALA A 28 -0.36 20.75 5.20
CA ALA A 28 -1.18 21.92 5.50
C ALA A 28 -1.29 22.94 4.35
N ARG A 29 -0.36 22.90 3.37
CA ARG A 29 -0.39 23.74 2.17
C ARG A 29 -1.32 23.20 1.07
N THR A 30 -1.95 22.08 1.30
CA THR A 30 -2.87 21.43 0.39
C THR A 30 -4.14 21.00 1.12
N ARG A 31 -5.16 20.60 0.38
CA ARG A 31 -6.38 20.04 0.98
C ARG A 31 -6.84 18.82 0.20
N VAL A 32 -7.33 17.84 0.90
CA VAL A 32 -8.00 16.69 0.28
C VAL A 32 -9.37 17.13 -0.24
N ILE A 33 -9.59 17.00 -1.55
CA ILE A 33 -10.85 17.34 -2.21
C ILE A 33 -11.71 16.12 -2.50
N HIS A 34 -11.11 14.94 -2.54
CA HIS A 34 -11.80 13.67 -2.76
C HIS A 34 -11.01 12.53 -2.15
N LYS A 35 -11.71 11.56 -1.57
CA LYS A 35 -11.15 10.26 -1.16
C LYS A 35 -11.85 9.17 -1.96
N SER A 36 -11.07 8.23 -2.50
CA SER A 36 -11.63 7.03 -3.10
C SER A 36 -12.24 6.10 -2.03
N GLU A 37 -12.95 5.10 -2.46
CA GLU A 37 -13.23 3.94 -1.63
C GLU A 37 -11.94 3.26 -1.16
N TRP A 38 -12.03 2.45 -0.12
CA TRP A 38 -10.92 1.60 0.31
C TRP A 38 -10.60 0.56 -0.77
N LEU A 39 -9.33 0.46 -1.11
CA LEU A 39 -8.80 -0.51 -2.06
C LEU A 39 -7.74 -1.36 -1.34
N GLY A 40 -7.43 -2.54 -1.90
CA GLY A 40 -6.39 -3.40 -1.36
C GLY A 40 -5.04 -2.69 -1.28
N PHE A 41 -4.33 -2.89 -0.16
CA PHE A 41 -2.97 -2.40 0.02
C PHE A 41 -2.03 -3.11 -0.97
N PRO A 42 -0.95 -2.47 -1.46
CA PRO A 42 -0.01 -3.10 -2.37
C PRO A 42 0.51 -4.44 -1.83
N PRO A 43 0.33 -5.57 -2.57
CA PRO A 43 0.69 -6.88 -2.08
C PRO A 43 2.17 -7.20 -2.28
N VAL A 44 2.70 -8.10 -1.46
CA VAL A 44 3.94 -8.82 -1.78
C VAL A 44 3.58 -9.96 -2.72
N CYS A 45 4.13 -9.95 -3.93
CA CYS A 45 3.79 -10.88 -4.99
C CYS A 45 4.96 -11.80 -5.35
N ALA A 46 4.65 -13.01 -5.78
CA ALA A 46 5.58 -13.93 -6.37
C ALA A 46 4.94 -14.65 -7.57
N ARG A 47 5.78 -15.25 -8.42
CA ARG A 47 5.28 -16.05 -9.54
C ARG A 47 4.52 -17.27 -9.02
N SER A 48 3.36 -17.53 -9.59
CA SER A 48 2.47 -18.63 -9.17
C SER A 48 3.14 -20.01 -9.27
N ASP A 49 3.95 -20.23 -10.32
CA ASP A 49 4.69 -21.47 -10.53
C ASP A 49 5.81 -21.73 -9.51
N ARG A 50 6.18 -20.70 -8.73
CA ARG A 50 7.20 -20.79 -7.67
C ARG A 50 6.65 -20.76 -6.26
N MET A 51 5.37 -20.54 -6.08
CA MET A 51 4.75 -20.41 -4.76
C MET A 51 4.99 -21.60 -3.84
N GLN A 52 5.14 -22.81 -4.39
CA GLN A 52 5.36 -24.03 -3.61
C GLN A 52 6.85 -24.35 -3.37
N THR A 53 7.77 -23.51 -3.82
CA THR A 53 9.19 -23.74 -3.54
C THR A 53 9.51 -23.52 -2.07
N PRO A 54 10.43 -24.31 -1.47
CA PRO A 54 10.79 -24.15 -0.05
C PRO A 54 11.21 -22.73 0.31
N LEU A 55 11.94 -22.07 -0.59
CA LEU A 55 12.40 -20.70 -0.38
C LEU A 55 11.21 -19.73 -0.20
N LEU A 56 10.23 -19.77 -1.11
CA LEU A 56 9.07 -18.87 -1.02
C LEU A 56 8.13 -19.20 0.14
N GLN A 57 7.99 -20.48 0.47
CA GLN A 57 7.23 -20.87 1.66
C GLN A 57 7.90 -20.36 2.95
N SER A 58 9.22 -20.49 3.05
CA SER A 58 9.99 -19.94 4.18
C SER A 58 9.88 -18.44 4.26
N PHE A 59 9.98 -17.74 3.13
CA PHE A 59 9.83 -16.27 3.07
C PHE A 59 8.43 -15.83 3.50
N ARG A 60 7.38 -16.51 3.02
CA ARG A 60 5.99 -16.24 3.42
C ARG A 60 5.79 -16.40 4.93
N THR A 61 6.28 -17.50 5.49
CA THR A 61 6.23 -17.73 6.94
C THR A 61 6.93 -16.62 7.71
N SER A 62 8.13 -16.24 7.26
CA SER A 62 8.89 -15.14 7.91
C SER A 62 8.16 -13.80 7.86
N LEU A 63 7.40 -13.50 6.79
CA LEU A 63 6.58 -12.30 6.73
C LEU A 63 5.44 -12.33 7.75
N PHE A 64 4.75 -13.46 7.91
CA PHE A 64 3.67 -13.56 8.89
C PHE A 64 4.15 -13.47 10.33
N GLU A 65 5.32 -14.03 10.62
CA GLU A 65 5.96 -14.00 11.94
C GLU A 65 6.77 -12.70 12.17
N PHE A 66 6.81 -11.81 11.20
CA PHE A 66 7.68 -10.61 11.24
C PHE A 66 7.37 -9.73 12.45
N ALA A 67 6.10 -9.56 12.79
CA ALA A 67 5.66 -8.77 13.94
C ALA A 67 6.11 -9.37 15.28
N ASP A 68 6.34 -10.67 15.34
CA ASP A 68 6.73 -11.40 16.56
C ASP A 68 8.23 -11.27 16.86
N THR A 69 9.01 -10.76 15.92
CA THR A 69 10.44 -10.51 16.10
C THR A 69 10.70 -9.07 16.54
N LYS A 70 11.73 -8.86 17.35
CA LYS A 70 12.12 -7.51 17.79
C LYS A 70 12.39 -6.59 16.60
N LEU A 71 13.24 -7.05 15.67
CA LEU A 71 13.60 -6.27 14.47
C LEU A 71 12.37 -6.01 13.59
N GLY A 72 11.55 -7.03 13.35
CA GLY A 72 10.33 -6.90 12.55
C GLY A 72 9.35 -5.91 13.16
N SER A 73 9.12 -5.98 14.47
CA SER A 73 8.28 -5.03 15.19
C SER A 73 8.79 -3.58 15.07
N GLU A 74 10.10 -3.37 15.15
CA GLU A 74 10.69 -2.04 14.97
C GLU A 74 10.51 -1.51 13.54
N VAL A 75 10.72 -2.37 12.54
CA VAL A 75 10.51 -2.02 11.12
C VAL A 75 9.03 -1.73 10.83
N LEU A 76 8.11 -2.56 11.32
CA LEU A 76 6.68 -2.33 11.14
C LEU A 76 6.22 -1.01 11.75
N LYS A 77 6.72 -0.65 12.93
CA LYS A 77 6.44 0.66 13.54
C LYS A 77 6.93 1.81 12.66
N LEU A 78 8.13 1.69 12.09
CA LEU A 78 8.68 2.68 11.17
C LEU A 78 7.81 2.82 9.92
N LEU A 79 7.32 1.71 9.39
CA LEU A 79 6.44 1.66 8.23
C LEU A 79 4.97 1.97 8.57
N ARG A 80 4.61 2.12 9.84
CA ARG A 80 3.22 2.29 10.32
C ARG A 80 2.29 1.18 9.84
N LEU A 81 2.80 -0.04 9.88
CA LEU A 81 2.06 -1.27 9.56
C LEU A 81 1.93 -2.14 10.81
N ASP A 82 0.85 -2.88 10.91
CA ASP A 82 0.62 -3.82 12.02
C ASP A 82 1.23 -5.20 11.74
N GLY A 83 1.42 -5.56 10.48
CA GLY A 83 1.97 -6.84 10.07
C GLY A 83 1.61 -7.19 8.63
N PHE A 84 1.88 -8.44 8.27
CA PHE A 84 1.51 -9.03 7.00
C PHE A 84 0.41 -10.08 7.23
N ILE A 85 -0.59 -10.07 6.37
CA ILE A 85 -1.71 -11.01 6.42
C ILE A 85 -1.89 -11.73 5.08
N ASP A 86 -2.47 -12.89 5.13
CA ASP A 86 -3.01 -13.55 3.96
C ASP A 86 -4.36 -12.92 3.62
N ALA A 87 -4.54 -12.47 2.42
CA ALA A 87 -5.74 -11.79 2.00
C ALA A 87 -6.36 -12.44 0.77
N GLU A 88 -7.69 -12.44 0.72
CA GLU A 88 -8.43 -12.92 -0.45
C GLU A 88 -8.15 -12.02 -1.66
N PRO A 89 -7.87 -12.61 -2.84
CA PRO A 89 -7.61 -11.85 -4.06
C PRO A 89 -8.71 -10.84 -4.42
N SER A 90 -9.94 -11.09 -3.98
CA SER A 90 -11.10 -10.22 -4.22
C SER A 90 -10.95 -8.79 -3.69
N ILE A 91 -10.05 -8.54 -2.74
CA ILE A 91 -9.76 -7.17 -2.27
C ILE A 91 -9.18 -6.28 -3.39
N TYR A 92 -8.70 -6.87 -4.48
CA TYR A 92 -8.15 -6.16 -5.65
C TYR A 92 -9.14 -6.01 -6.80
N ASP A 93 -10.36 -6.55 -6.69
CA ASP A 93 -11.36 -6.50 -7.76
C ASP A 93 -11.74 -5.05 -8.15
N GLY A 94 -11.80 -4.16 -7.16
CA GLY A 94 -12.04 -2.73 -7.42
C GLY A 94 -10.94 -2.08 -8.26
N ILE A 95 -9.70 -2.47 -8.06
CA ILE A 95 -8.56 -1.99 -8.87
C ILE A 95 -8.64 -2.58 -10.28
N ALA A 96 -8.91 -3.88 -10.41
CA ALA A 96 -9.05 -4.55 -11.68
C ALA A 96 -10.16 -3.94 -12.54
N ALA A 97 -11.33 -3.66 -11.96
CA ALA A 97 -12.43 -3.00 -12.63
C ALA A 97 -12.05 -1.61 -13.16
N ARG A 98 -11.31 -0.83 -12.38
CA ARG A 98 -10.83 0.50 -12.81
C ARG A 98 -9.81 0.43 -13.94
N MET A 99 -8.91 -0.55 -13.91
CA MET A 99 -7.96 -0.78 -15.00
C MET A 99 -8.70 -1.10 -16.31
N GLN A 100 -9.73 -1.95 -16.26
CA GLN A 100 -10.57 -2.25 -17.42
C GLN A 100 -11.26 -1.01 -17.99
N MET A 101 -11.76 -0.11 -17.13
CA MET A 101 -12.35 1.15 -17.59
C MET A 101 -11.34 2.03 -18.33
N LEU A 102 -10.10 2.06 -17.88
CA LEU A 102 -9.03 2.84 -18.54
C LEU A 102 -8.64 2.24 -19.89
N GLU A 103 -8.66 0.92 -20.05
CA GLU A 103 -8.39 0.24 -21.32
C GLU A 103 -9.47 0.49 -22.37
N VAL A 104 -10.73 0.54 -21.95
CA VAL A 104 -11.86 0.87 -22.84
C VAL A 104 -11.84 2.32 -23.33
N THR A 105 -11.22 3.22 -22.57
CA THR A 105 -11.14 4.65 -22.90
C THR A 105 -9.93 5.01 -23.80
N ARG A 106 -9.06 4.06 -24.05
CA ARG A 106 -7.90 4.19 -24.97
C ARG A 106 -8.27 3.78 -26.38
#